data_e96239920c73f878f0bfe19a770f7beb
#
_entry.id   e96239920c73f878f0bfe19a770f7beb
#
_cell.length_a   1.000
_cell.length_b   1.000
_cell.length_c   1.000
_cell.angle_alpha   90.00
_cell.angle_beta   90.00
_cell.angle_gamma   90.00
#
_symmetry.space_group_name_H-M   'P 1'
#
loop_
_entity.id
_entity.type
_entity.pdbx_description
1 polymer ?
#
loop_
_entity_poly.entity_id
_entity_poly.type
_entity_poly.pdbx_seq_one_letter_code
_entity_poly.pdbx_strand_id
1 'polypeptide(L)'
;GMHIGTVAAGRIGLDALRKMKPFDTHLHYFDRHRLHESVEKELNLTYHEDLDSMLKICDVVTINCPLHPETEHLFNDERISKMKKGAYIVNTARGKICDKDAVARAIQSGQLSGYAGDVWFPQPAPNDHVWRDMPNNGMTPHTSGTSLSAQARYAAGVREILECFFDGTNIRDQYLIVKDGNLAGMGAHSYSKGSSTEGSEEATKYKK
;
A
#
# COMPACT_ATOMS: atom_id res chain seq x y z
N GLY A 1 -23.84 -5.86 2.55
CA GLY A 1 -22.47 -5.64 2.99
C GLY A 1 -21.80 -4.43 2.37
N MET A 2 -20.76 -3.93 3.04
CA MET A 2 -19.94 -2.83 2.50
C MET A 2 -18.99 -3.32 1.40
N HIS A 3 -18.69 -2.46 0.45
CA HIS A 3 -17.67 -2.69 -0.56
C HIS A 3 -16.30 -2.20 -0.05
N ILE A 4 -15.34 -3.11 0.06
CA ILE A 4 -13.98 -2.83 0.53
C ILE A 4 -12.99 -3.13 -0.59
N GLY A 5 -12.21 -2.12 -0.98
CA GLY A 5 -11.20 -2.24 -2.02
C GLY A 5 -9.77 -2.08 -1.50
N THR A 6 -8.84 -2.87 -2.02
CA THR A 6 -7.40 -2.65 -1.78
C THR A 6 -6.70 -2.12 -3.02
N VAL A 7 -5.88 -1.10 -2.83
CA VAL A 7 -4.91 -0.64 -3.83
C VAL A 7 -3.60 -1.36 -3.58
N ALA A 8 -3.26 -2.24 -4.49
CA ALA A 8 -2.30 -3.32 -4.43
C ALA A 8 -2.76 -4.52 -3.59
N ALA A 9 -2.72 -5.69 -4.22
CA ALA A 9 -3.13 -6.97 -3.66
C ALA A 9 -1.93 -7.90 -3.41
N GLY A 10 -0.82 -7.31 -2.97
CA GLY A 10 0.34 -8.05 -2.48
C GLY A 10 0.06 -8.74 -1.14
N ARG A 11 1.10 -9.20 -0.47
CA ARG A 11 0.98 -9.93 0.82
C ARG A 11 0.13 -9.21 1.86
N ILE A 12 0.32 -7.89 2.01
CA ILE A 12 -0.41 -7.09 3.02
C ILE A 12 -1.86 -6.89 2.59
N GLY A 13 -2.10 -6.45 1.35
CA GLY A 13 -3.46 -6.21 0.84
C GLY A 13 -4.33 -7.46 0.85
N LEU A 14 -3.78 -8.60 0.37
CA LEU A 14 -4.47 -9.88 0.43
C LEU A 14 -4.78 -10.35 1.86
N ASP A 15 -3.82 -10.18 2.77
CA ASP A 15 -4.02 -10.57 4.16
C ASP A 15 -5.11 -9.73 4.85
N ALA A 16 -5.18 -8.43 4.51
CA ALA A 16 -6.27 -7.56 4.94
C ALA A 16 -7.63 -8.05 4.39
N LEU A 17 -7.70 -8.35 3.09
CA LEU A 17 -8.95 -8.86 2.47
C LEU A 17 -9.37 -10.21 3.07
N ARG A 18 -8.43 -11.13 3.32
CA ARG A 18 -8.74 -12.40 4.00
C ARG A 18 -9.39 -12.20 5.36
N LYS A 19 -8.91 -11.21 6.12
CA LYS A 19 -9.47 -10.87 7.43
C LYS A 19 -10.82 -10.18 7.34
N MET A 20 -11.14 -9.55 6.20
CA MET A 20 -12.47 -8.94 5.97
C MET A 20 -13.53 -9.94 5.48
N LYS A 21 -13.12 -11.08 4.95
CA LYS A 21 -14.04 -12.11 4.42
C LYS A 21 -15.19 -12.50 5.38
N PRO A 22 -14.95 -12.69 6.69
CA PRO A 22 -16.01 -13.09 7.63
C PRO A 22 -17.00 -11.98 8.00
N PHE A 23 -16.81 -10.75 7.54
CA PHE A 23 -17.65 -9.60 7.91
C PHE A 23 -18.77 -9.27 6.89
N ASP A 24 -19.14 -10.21 6.02
CA ASP A 24 -20.18 -10.01 4.99
C ASP A 24 -19.91 -8.77 4.13
N THR A 25 -18.71 -8.70 3.57
CA THR A 25 -18.25 -7.60 2.74
C THR A 25 -18.03 -8.04 1.30
N HIS A 26 -18.23 -7.11 0.35
CA HIS A 26 -17.85 -7.29 -1.04
C HIS A 26 -16.42 -6.84 -1.22
N LEU A 27 -15.54 -7.77 -1.60
CA LEU A 27 -14.10 -7.52 -1.64
C LEU A 27 -13.63 -7.22 -3.05
N HIS A 28 -12.89 -6.12 -3.19
CA HIS A 28 -12.38 -5.60 -4.45
C HIS A 28 -10.88 -5.39 -4.39
N TYR A 29 -10.22 -5.47 -5.55
CA TYR A 29 -8.83 -5.09 -5.62
C TYR A 29 -8.47 -4.46 -6.98
N PHE A 30 -7.49 -3.58 -6.93
CA PHE A 30 -6.75 -3.06 -8.05
C PHE A 30 -5.26 -3.38 -7.83
N ASP A 31 -4.64 -3.99 -8.82
CA ASP A 31 -3.20 -4.25 -8.83
C ASP A 31 -2.69 -4.21 -10.27
N ARG A 32 -1.42 -3.88 -10.48
CA ARG A 32 -0.77 -3.95 -11.80
C ARG A 32 -0.74 -5.37 -12.35
N HIS A 33 -0.77 -6.35 -11.47
CA HIS A 33 -0.79 -7.77 -11.80
C HIS A 33 -2.05 -8.41 -11.25
N ARG A 34 -2.86 -8.95 -12.15
CA ARG A 34 -4.04 -9.69 -11.74
C ARG A 34 -3.63 -10.93 -10.94
N LEU A 35 -4.34 -11.18 -9.85
CA LEU A 35 -4.13 -12.36 -9.03
C LEU A 35 -4.50 -13.64 -9.79
N HIS A 36 -3.96 -14.77 -9.32
CA HIS A 36 -4.36 -16.06 -9.84
C HIS A 36 -5.84 -16.33 -9.53
N GLU A 37 -6.55 -16.93 -10.49
CA GLU A 37 -7.99 -17.20 -10.41
C GLU A 37 -8.40 -17.95 -9.13
N SER A 38 -7.55 -18.86 -8.66
CA SER A 38 -7.82 -19.61 -7.41
C SER A 38 -7.92 -18.71 -6.18
N VAL A 39 -7.14 -17.61 -6.12
CA VAL A 39 -7.18 -16.64 -5.02
C VAL A 39 -8.42 -15.77 -5.14
N GLU A 40 -8.77 -15.35 -6.35
CA GLU A 40 -10.00 -14.60 -6.60
C GLU A 40 -11.23 -15.43 -6.18
N LYS A 41 -11.28 -16.71 -6.53
CA LYS A 41 -12.35 -17.64 -6.12
C LYS A 41 -12.38 -17.89 -4.62
N GLU A 42 -11.21 -18.13 -3.99
CA GLU A 42 -11.10 -18.35 -2.54
C GLU A 42 -11.75 -17.23 -1.73
N LEU A 43 -11.53 -15.99 -2.15
CA LEU A 43 -11.94 -14.80 -1.42
C LEU A 43 -13.18 -14.12 -2.03
N ASN A 44 -13.70 -14.64 -3.15
CA ASN A 44 -14.77 -14.01 -3.94
C ASN A 44 -14.41 -12.55 -4.30
N LEU A 45 -13.19 -12.35 -4.84
CA LEU A 45 -12.65 -11.03 -5.15
C LEU A 45 -13.15 -10.53 -6.52
N THR A 46 -13.44 -9.25 -6.60
CA THR A 46 -13.64 -8.54 -7.85
C THR A 46 -12.39 -7.78 -8.25
N TYR A 47 -11.79 -8.16 -9.37
CA TYR A 47 -10.68 -7.44 -9.99
C TYR A 47 -11.15 -6.19 -10.74
N HIS A 48 -10.38 -5.12 -10.64
CA HIS A 48 -10.58 -3.89 -11.40
C HIS A 48 -9.35 -3.60 -12.26
N GLU A 49 -9.55 -3.44 -13.58
CA GLU A 49 -8.47 -3.12 -14.52
C GLU A 49 -7.97 -1.68 -14.34
N ASP A 50 -8.84 -0.79 -13.87
CA ASP A 50 -8.48 0.58 -13.54
C ASP A 50 -8.91 0.93 -12.11
N LEU A 51 -8.12 1.80 -11.49
CA LEU A 51 -8.34 2.21 -10.11
C LEU A 51 -9.66 2.97 -9.93
N ASP A 52 -10.02 3.84 -10.89
CA ASP A 52 -11.18 4.70 -10.77
C ASP A 52 -12.50 3.90 -10.76
N SER A 53 -12.57 2.78 -11.48
CA SER A 53 -13.74 1.89 -11.45
C SER A 53 -13.96 1.27 -10.07
N MET A 54 -12.87 0.90 -9.37
CA MET A 54 -12.93 0.43 -7.99
C MET A 54 -13.36 1.55 -7.02
N LEU A 55 -12.76 2.73 -7.16
CA LEU A 55 -13.00 3.86 -6.27
C LEU A 55 -14.46 4.33 -6.28
N LYS A 56 -15.14 4.26 -7.42
CA LYS A 56 -16.53 4.67 -7.57
C LYS A 56 -17.52 3.85 -6.75
N ILE A 57 -17.19 2.61 -6.42
CA ILE A 57 -18.11 1.67 -5.77
C ILE A 57 -17.72 1.35 -4.33
N CYS A 58 -16.44 1.46 -3.98
CA CYS A 58 -15.96 1.09 -2.65
C CYS A 58 -16.35 2.09 -1.57
N ASP A 59 -16.90 1.56 -0.48
CA ASP A 59 -17.19 2.31 0.74
C ASP A 59 -15.90 2.57 1.55
N VAL A 60 -14.98 1.62 1.51
CA VAL A 60 -13.67 1.71 2.17
C VAL A 60 -12.58 1.33 1.19
N VAL A 61 -11.54 2.15 1.11
CA VAL A 61 -10.36 1.88 0.28
C VAL A 61 -9.14 1.82 1.18
N THR A 62 -8.46 0.67 1.19
CA THR A 62 -7.18 0.50 1.89
C THR A 62 -6.01 0.55 0.92
N ILE A 63 -4.99 1.34 1.27
CA ILE A 63 -3.80 1.58 0.44
C ILE A 63 -2.68 0.69 0.94
N ASN A 64 -2.19 -0.20 0.07
CA ASN A 64 -1.14 -1.17 0.37
C ASN A 64 -0.03 -1.19 -0.71
N CYS A 65 -0.05 -0.25 -1.65
CA CYS A 65 0.99 -0.10 -2.65
C CYS A 65 2.25 0.56 -2.07
N PRO A 66 3.44 0.26 -2.60
CA PRO A 66 4.66 0.96 -2.23
C PRO A 66 4.64 2.40 -2.75
N LEU A 67 5.44 3.28 -2.12
CA LEU A 67 5.69 4.63 -2.61
C LEU A 67 6.71 4.58 -3.74
N HIS A 68 6.30 5.02 -4.91
CA HIS A 68 7.09 5.20 -6.12
C HIS A 68 6.70 6.52 -6.78
N PRO A 69 7.46 7.04 -7.74
CA PRO A 69 7.04 8.22 -8.51
C PRO A 69 5.62 8.11 -9.08
N GLU A 70 5.20 6.90 -9.50
CA GLU A 70 3.88 6.62 -10.05
C GLU A 70 2.74 6.59 -9.00
N THR A 71 3.07 6.41 -7.73
CA THR A 71 2.12 6.33 -6.63
C THR A 71 2.19 7.52 -5.68
N GLU A 72 3.15 8.41 -5.87
CA GLU A 72 3.23 9.67 -5.14
C GLU A 72 2.01 10.54 -5.50
N HIS A 73 1.30 11.01 -4.48
CA HIS A 73 0.04 11.76 -4.61
C HIS A 73 -0.98 11.06 -5.51
N LEU A 74 -0.99 9.72 -5.52
CA LEU A 74 -1.98 8.91 -6.22
C LEU A 74 -3.40 9.31 -5.81
N PHE A 75 -3.60 9.65 -4.54
CA PHE A 75 -4.84 10.17 -3.99
C PHE A 75 -4.76 11.69 -3.84
N ASN A 76 -4.91 12.40 -4.95
CA ASN A 76 -5.05 13.84 -5.07
C ASN A 76 -6.54 14.25 -5.17
N ASP A 77 -6.82 15.57 -5.31
CA ASP A 77 -8.19 16.06 -5.43
C ASP A 77 -8.97 15.39 -6.56
N GLU A 78 -8.37 15.24 -7.75
CA GLU A 78 -9.01 14.61 -8.89
C GLU A 78 -9.40 13.16 -8.58
N ARG A 79 -8.48 12.38 -8.05
CA ARG A 79 -8.71 10.98 -7.72
C ARG A 79 -9.74 10.81 -6.61
N ILE A 80 -9.63 11.61 -5.56
CA ILE A 80 -10.56 11.57 -4.43
C ILE A 80 -11.98 11.99 -4.87
N SER A 81 -12.13 12.92 -5.81
CA SER A 81 -13.44 13.31 -6.34
C SER A 81 -14.17 12.20 -7.07
N LYS A 82 -13.43 11.21 -7.60
CA LYS A 82 -13.99 10.02 -8.27
C LYS A 82 -14.44 8.91 -7.31
N MET A 83 -14.06 9.03 -6.04
CA MET A 83 -14.48 8.07 -5.02
C MET A 83 -15.98 8.19 -4.73
N LYS A 84 -16.57 7.10 -4.25
CA LYS A 84 -17.94 7.13 -3.73
C LYS A 84 -18.05 8.21 -2.66
N LYS A 85 -19.06 9.08 -2.77
CA LYS A 85 -19.29 10.12 -1.75
C LYS A 85 -19.52 9.49 -0.38
N GLY A 86 -18.82 9.99 0.61
CA GLY A 86 -18.87 9.43 1.95
C GLY A 86 -17.99 8.21 2.17
N ALA A 87 -17.10 7.88 1.24
CA ALA A 87 -16.15 6.78 1.40
C ALA A 87 -15.09 7.07 2.48
N TYR A 88 -14.41 6.02 2.88
CA TYR A 88 -13.30 6.05 3.83
C TYR A 88 -11.99 5.65 3.14
N ILE A 89 -10.90 6.29 3.51
CA ILE A 89 -9.54 5.88 3.13
C ILE A 89 -8.80 5.38 4.37
N VAL A 90 -8.11 4.24 4.20
CA VAL A 90 -7.18 3.69 5.20
C VAL A 90 -5.79 3.60 4.56
N ASN A 91 -4.83 4.36 5.07
CA ASN A 91 -3.46 4.37 4.54
C ASN A 91 -2.47 3.86 5.59
N THR A 92 -2.03 2.63 5.42
CA THR A 92 -0.96 2.01 6.22
C THR A 92 0.30 1.76 5.40
N ALA A 93 0.38 2.32 4.20
CA ALA A 93 1.50 2.16 3.28
C ALA A 93 2.57 3.26 3.45
N ARG A 94 2.34 4.44 2.87
CA ARG A 94 3.21 5.63 3.01
C ARG A 94 2.37 6.90 2.94
N GLY A 95 2.68 7.89 3.77
CA GLY A 95 1.94 9.16 3.86
C GLY A 95 1.86 9.90 2.53
N LYS A 96 2.96 9.95 1.79
CA LYS A 96 3.10 10.67 0.51
C LYS A 96 2.27 10.10 -0.65
N ILE A 97 1.65 8.93 -0.50
CA ILE A 97 0.72 8.37 -1.49
C ILE A 97 -0.58 9.20 -1.54
N CYS A 98 -0.94 9.82 -0.43
CA CYS A 98 -2.06 10.76 -0.37
C CYS A 98 -1.53 12.19 -0.33
N ASP A 99 -2.10 13.07 -1.16
CA ASP A 99 -1.93 14.51 -0.99
C ASP A 99 -2.62 14.93 0.31
N LYS A 100 -1.85 15.45 1.27
CA LYS A 100 -2.34 15.75 2.62
C LYS A 100 -3.44 16.80 2.64
N ASP A 101 -3.31 17.80 1.75
CA ASP A 101 -4.24 18.92 1.69
C ASP A 101 -5.52 18.52 0.94
N ALA A 102 -5.40 17.68 -0.11
CA ALA A 102 -6.55 17.12 -0.81
C ALA A 102 -7.41 16.23 0.12
N VAL A 103 -6.79 15.39 0.95
CA VAL A 103 -7.50 14.59 1.96
C VAL A 103 -8.24 15.49 2.95
N ALA A 104 -7.59 16.53 3.48
CA ALA A 104 -8.21 17.46 4.42
C ALA A 104 -9.41 18.19 3.80
N ARG A 105 -9.28 18.68 2.57
CA ARG A 105 -10.40 19.29 1.82
C ARG A 105 -11.55 18.32 1.60
N ALA A 106 -11.26 17.09 1.26
CA ALA A 106 -12.27 16.06 1.01
C ALA A 106 -13.06 15.69 2.27
N ILE A 107 -12.40 15.63 3.42
CA ILE A 107 -13.07 15.43 4.71
C ILE A 107 -13.94 16.65 5.04
N GLN A 108 -13.41 17.86 4.87
CA GLN A 108 -14.15 19.10 5.17
C GLN A 108 -15.40 19.27 4.28
N SER A 109 -15.34 18.87 3.02
CA SER A 109 -16.45 18.94 2.07
C SER A 109 -17.47 17.79 2.21
N GLY A 110 -17.16 16.75 3.00
CA GLY A 110 -17.96 15.54 3.10
C GLY A 110 -17.87 14.61 1.86
N GLN A 111 -16.90 14.84 0.99
CA GLN A 111 -16.55 13.89 -0.07
C GLN A 111 -16.04 12.58 0.52
N LEU A 112 -15.20 12.67 1.55
CA LEU A 112 -14.80 11.54 2.40
C LEU A 112 -15.48 11.64 3.77
N SER A 113 -15.93 10.53 4.30
CA SER A 113 -16.46 10.41 5.66
C SER A 113 -15.38 10.24 6.71
N GLY A 114 -14.20 9.75 6.35
CA GLY A 114 -13.07 9.60 7.26
C GLY A 114 -11.78 9.18 6.57
N TYR A 115 -10.69 9.47 7.26
CA TYR A 115 -9.35 9.02 6.90
C TYR A 115 -8.66 8.42 8.11
N ALA A 116 -8.17 7.20 7.95
CA ALA A 116 -7.37 6.53 8.97
C ALA A 116 -6.00 6.16 8.41
N GLY A 117 -4.98 6.19 9.25
CA GLY A 117 -3.65 5.84 8.81
C GLY A 117 -2.65 5.70 9.92
N ASP A 118 -1.50 5.10 9.56
CA ASP A 118 -0.38 4.90 10.46
C ASP A 118 0.89 5.58 9.93
N VAL A 119 0.76 6.35 8.85
CA VAL A 119 1.88 6.92 8.10
C VAL A 119 1.66 8.40 7.80
N TRP A 120 2.72 9.19 7.93
CA TRP A 120 2.71 10.64 7.79
C TRP A 120 3.69 11.11 6.71
N PHE A 121 3.49 12.34 6.22
CA PHE A 121 4.50 13.02 5.43
C PHE A 121 4.40 14.56 5.66
N PRO A 122 5.50 15.21 6.13
CA PRO A 122 6.76 14.59 6.57
C PRO A 122 6.60 13.70 7.81
N GLN A 123 7.60 12.87 8.08
CA GLN A 123 7.64 12.00 9.26
C GLN A 123 8.98 12.19 9.98
N PRO A 124 8.98 12.51 11.30
CA PRO A 124 7.80 12.66 12.15
C PRO A 124 6.91 13.84 11.73
N ALA A 125 5.61 13.70 11.95
CA ALA A 125 4.66 14.75 11.59
C ALA A 125 4.86 15.99 12.49
N PRO A 126 4.99 17.21 11.93
CA PRO A 126 5.07 18.44 12.69
C PRO A 126 3.78 18.68 13.49
N ASN A 127 3.85 19.58 14.49
CA ASN A 127 2.71 19.83 15.37
C ASN A 127 1.52 20.45 14.64
N ASP A 128 1.77 21.20 13.58
CA ASP A 128 0.79 21.87 12.70
C ASP A 128 0.35 21.04 11.50
N HIS A 129 0.66 19.73 11.48
CA HIS A 129 0.25 18.88 10.37
C HIS A 129 -1.28 18.80 10.27
N VAL A 130 -1.83 19.13 9.10
CA VAL A 130 -3.27 19.27 8.86
C VAL A 130 -4.11 18.05 9.27
N TRP A 131 -3.56 16.84 9.21
CA TRP A 131 -4.27 15.64 9.63
C TRP A 131 -4.41 15.48 11.15
N ARG A 132 -3.73 16.30 11.96
CA ARG A 132 -3.89 16.22 13.43
C ARG A 132 -5.24 16.79 13.88
N ASP A 133 -5.68 17.86 13.22
CA ASP A 133 -6.87 18.62 13.60
C ASP A 133 -8.06 18.39 12.66
N MET A 134 -7.88 17.64 11.54
CA MET A 134 -9.01 17.37 10.66
C MET A 134 -10.02 16.44 11.36
N PRO A 135 -11.33 16.68 11.18
CA PRO A 135 -12.36 15.84 11.77
C PRO A 135 -12.31 14.42 11.19
N ASN A 136 -12.90 13.46 11.90
CA ASN A 136 -13.05 12.07 11.44
C ASN A 136 -11.73 11.42 11.01
N ASN A 137 -10.62 11.75 11.67
CA ASN A 137 -9.35 11.09 11.45
C ASN A 137 -9.11 9.97 12.49
N GLY A 138 -8.48 8.89 12.03
CA GLY A 138 -8.02 7.79 12.86
C GLY A 138 -6.52 7.56 12.66
N MET A 139 -5.70 8.59 12.99
CA MET A 139 -4.26 8.56 12.79
C MET A 139 -3.52 7.98 13.98
N THR A 140 -2.55 7.11 13.70
CA THR A 140 -1.61 6.56 14.68
C THR A 140 -0.16 6.96 14.32
N PRO A 141 0.78 6.96 15.29
CA PRO A 141 2.12 7.53 15.07
C PRO A 141 3.12 6.57 14.41
N HIS A 142 2.70 5.76 13.45
CA HIS A 142 3.48 4.76 12.74
C HIS A 142 3.94 3.60 13.65
N THR A 143 2.99 2.98 14.31
CA THR A 143 3.22 1.91 15.30
C THR A 143 2.68 0.53 14.89
N SER A 144 1.99 0.40 13.77
CA SER A 144 1.38 -0.87 13.33
C SER A 144 2.39 -2.02 13.14
N GLY A 145 3.64 -1.69 12.80
CA GLY A 145 4.75 -2.64 12.67
C GLY A 145 5.53 -2.93 13.96
N THR A 146 5.15 -2.38 15.11
CA THR A 146 5.95 -2.45 16.34
C THR A 146 5.53 -3.53 17.33
N SER A 147 4.56 -4.39 16.96
CA SER A 147 4.19 -5.52 17.81
C SER A 147 5.35 -6.53 17.95
N LEU A 148 5.43 -7.23 19.09
CA LEU A 148 6.46 -8.25 19.32
C LEU A 148 6.46 -9.32 18.23
N SER A 149 5.29 -9.73 17.75
CA SER A 149 5.16 -10.71 16.66
C SER A 149 5.65 -10.16 15.31
N ALA A 150 5.49 -8.86 15.05
CA ALA A 150 6.05 -8.24 13.84
C ALA A 150 7.58 -8.17 13.93
N GLN A 151 8.13 -7.74 15.06
CA GLN A 151 9.57 -7.70 15.29
C GLN A 151 10.20 -9.08 15.17
N ALA A 152 9.58 -10.12 15.73
CA ALA A 152 10.04 -11.50 15.58
C ALA A 152 10.09 -11.96 14.11
N ARG A 153 9.08 -11.58 13.29
CA ARG A 153 9.07 -11.89 11.86
C ARG A 153 10.16 -11.14 11.08
N TYR A 154 10.43 -9.88 11.41
CA TYR A 154 11.54 -9.14 10.83
C TYR A 154 12.87 -9.80 11.13
N ALA A 155 13.11 -10.12 12.39
CA ALA A 155 14.34 -10.80 12.81
C ALA A 155 14.50 -12.17 12.13
N ALA A 156 13.44 -12.98 12.05
CA ALA A 156 13.45 -14.26 11.37
C ALA A 156 13.76 -14.13 9.88
N GLY A 157 13.20 -13.14 9.19
CA GLY A 157 13.49 -12.88 7.78
C GLY A 157 14.94 -12.48 7.54
N VAL A 158 15.51 -11.61 8.37
CA VAL A 158 16.92 -11.22 8.30
C VAL A 158 17.82 -12.44 8.55
N ARG A 159 17.52 -13.22 9.59
CA ARG A 159 18.27 -14.44 9.90
C ARG A 159 18.25 -15.41 8.72
N GLU A 160 17.10 -15.68 8.11
CA GLU A 160 16.99 -16.57 6.96
C GLU A 160 17.85 -16.11 5.77
N ILE A 161 17.83 -14.80 5.46
CA ILE A 161 18.67 -14.22 4.40
C ILE A 161 20.15 -14.47 4.68
N LEU A 162 20.60 -14.26 5.92
CA LEU A 162 22.00 -14.48 6.32
C LEU A 162 22.37 -15.97 6.26
N GLU A 163 21.52 -16.86 6.76
CA GLU A 163 21.74 -18.31 6.68
C GLU A 163 21.88 -18.73 5.21
N CYS A 164 20.95 -18.35 4.33
CA CYS A 164 21.04 -18.64 2.91
C CYS A 164 22.34 -18.11 2.27
N PHE A 165 22.76 -16.90 2.64
CA PHE A 165 23.98 -16.29 2.12
C PHE A 165 25.24 -17.06 2.51
N PHE A 166 25.36 -17.43 3.78
CA PHE A 166 26.54 -18.16 4.29
C PHE A 166 26.57 -19.63 3.88
N ASP A 167 25.41 -20.26 3.75
CA ASP A 167 25.27 -21.65 3.32
C ASP A 167 25.33 -21.81 1.79
N GLY A 168 25.39 -20.71 1.03
CA GLY A 168 25.39 -20.72 -0.43
C GLY A 168 24.08 -21.23 -1.04
N THR A 169 22.98 -21.15 -0.30
CA THR A 169 21.65 -21.54 -0.76
C THR A 169 20.85 -20.37 -1.34
N ASN A 170 19.80 -20.66 -2.10
CA ASN A 170 19.02 -19.61 -2.74
C ASN A 170 18.20 -18.82 -1.73
N ILE A 171 18.35 -17.48 -1.75
CA ILE A 171 17.45 -16.56 -1.05
C ILE A 171 16.10 -16.55 -1.78
N ARG A 172 15.00 -16.58 -1.05
CA ARG A 172 13.66 -16.54 -1.63
C ARG A 172 13.47 -15.28 -2.51
N ASP A 173 12.92 -15.44 -3.70
CA ASP A 173 12.71 -14.36 -4.66
C ASP A 173 11.95 -13.15 -4.05
N GLN A 174 11.05 -13.40 -3.09
CA GLN A 174 10.31 -12.33 -2.39
C GLN A 174 11.18 -11.40 -1.54
N TYR A 175 12.41 -11.77 -1.22
CA TYR A 175 13.36 -10.93 -0.48
C TYR A 175 14.35 -10.22 -1.41
N LEU A 176 14.38 -10.58 -2.69
CA LEU A 176 15.30 -9.99 -3.64
C LEU A 176 14.74 -8.68 -4.17
N ILE A 177 15.55 -7.64 -4.12
CA ILE A 177 15.30 -6.35 -4.79
C ILE A 177 15.98 -6.37 -6.16
N VAL A 178 17.18 -6.95 -6.22
CA VAL A 178 17.96 -7.10 -7.45
C VAL A 178 18.36 -8.57 -7.60
N LYS A 179 18.16 -9.13 -8.79
CA LYS A 179 18.59 -10.46 -9.19
C LYS A 179 19.32 -10.36 -10.52
N ASP A 180 20.54 -10.87 -10.58
CA ASP A 180 21.36 -10.86 -11.80
C ASP A 180 21.50 -9.45 -12.43
N GLY A 181 21.62 -8.43 -11.58
CA GLY A 181 21.78 -7.03 -12.00
C GLY A 181 20.50 -6.32 -12.45
N ASN A 182 19.35 -6.99 -12.40
CA ASN A 182 18.05 -6.42 -12.72
C ASN A 182 17.17 -6.34 -11.47
N LEU A 183 16.21 -5.41 -11.47
CA LEU A 183 15.20 -5.37 -10.42
C LEU A 183 14.43 -6.70 -10.39
N ALA A 184 14.32 -7.29 -9.21
CA ALA A 184 13.70 -8.58 -9.04
C ALA A 184 12.19 -8.50 -9.31
N GLY A 185 11.79 -8.91 -10.47
CA GLY A 185 10.49 -9.30 -10.96
C GLY A 185 9.27 -8.56 -10.40
N MET A 186 8.30 -9.31 -9.89
CA MET A 186 6.98 -8.79 -9.44
C MET A 186 6.97 -8.28 -7.99
N GLY A 187 8.12 -7.99 -7.40
CA GLY A 187 8.23 -7.48 -6.03
C GLY A 187 7.74 -6.04 -5.88
N ALA A 188 7.64 -5.59 -4.62
CA ALA A 188 7.21 -4.25 -4.24
C ALA A 188 8.09 -3.12 -4.83
N HIS A 189 9.27 -3.44 -5.33
CA HIS A 189 10.24 -2.50 -5.91
C HIS A 189 10.38 -2.63 -7.43
N SER A 190 9.52 -3.39 -8.11
CA SER A 190 9.50 -3.44 -9.58
C SER A 190 8.80 -2.19 -10.14
N TYR A 191 9.52 -1.42 -10.94
CA TYR A 191 9.01 -0.26 -11.66
C TYR A 191 8.47 -0.66 -13.03
N SER A 192 7.51 0.08 -13.58
CA SER A 192 7.13 -0.10 -14.97
C SER A 192 8.29 0.28 -15.90
N LYS A 193 8.41 -0.43 -17.03
CA LYS A 193 9.54 -0.29 -17.98
C LYS A 193 9.77 1.12 -18.57
N GLY A 194 8.90 2.10 -18.26
CA GLY A 194 9.01 3.48 -18.73
C GLY A 194 9.77 4.44 -17.80
N SER A 195 10.07 4.06 -16.55
CA SER A 195 10.72 4.92 -15.55
C SER A 195 12.20 4.57 -15.28
N SER A 196 12.85 3.83 -16.16
CA SER A 196 14.15 3.19 -15.90
C SER A 196 15.38 4.10 -16.01
N THR A 197 15.27 5.43 -16.09
CA THR A 197 16.43 6.27 -16.35
C THR A 197 16.91 7.15 -15.19
N GLU A 198 16.13 7.35 -14.12
CA GLU A 198 16.57 8.24 -13.03
C GLU A 198 16.88 7.53 -11.69
N GLY A 199 16.60 6.23 -11.56
CA GLY A 199 16.93 5.46 -10.36
C GLY A 199 18.34 4.88 -10.30
N SER A 200 19.18 5.11 -11.33
CA SER A 200 20.46 4.43 -11.50
C SER A 200 21.61 5.01 -10.65
N GLU A 201 21.52 6.22 -10.14
CA GLU A 201 22.61 6.82 -9.36
C GLU A 201 22.71 6.28 -7.92
N GLU A 202 21.60 5.91 -7.28
CA GLU A 202 21.67 5.30 -5.96
C GLU A 202 22.09 3.83 -5.98
N ALA A 203 21.69 3.06 -7.00
CA ALA A 203 22.10 1.68 -7.14
C ALA A 203 23.60 1.52 -7.41
N THR A 204 24.27 2.57 -7.94
CA THR A 204 25.70 2.56 -8.22
C THR A 204 26.57 2.75 -6.98
N LYS A 205 26.03 3.29 -5.87
CA LYS A 205 26.77 3.50 -4.61
C LYS A 205 27.09 2.21 -3.83
N TYR A 206 26.46 1.11 -4.19
CA TYR A 206 26.65 -0.20 -3.51
C TYR A 206 27.44 -1.22 -4.32
N LYS A 207 28.06 -0.80 -5.43
CA LYS A 207 29.05 -1.62 -6.15
C LYS A 207 30.45 -1.33 -5.63
N LYS A 208 30.79 -1.87 -4.47
CA LYS A 208 32.17 -2.12 -4.04
C LYS A 208 32.19 -3.35 -3.18
#